data_11ed761a71cfe09d836cde702050a618
#
_entry.id   11ed761a71cfe09d836cde702050a618
#
_cell.length_a   1.000
_cell.length_b   1.000
_cell.length_c   1.000
_cell.angle_alpha   90.00
_cell.angle_beta   90.00
_cell.angle_gamma   90.00
#
_symmetry.space_group_name_H-M   'P 1'
#
loop_
_entity.id
_entity.type
_entity.pdbx_description
1 polymer ?
#
loop_
_entity_poly.entity_id
_entity_poly.type
_entity_poly.pdbx_seq_one_letter_code
_entity_poly.pdbx_strand_id
1 'polypeptide(L)'
;MVTHAERRRHSTAAEKIISFIKSNVVLFVAFLAAVITACIVTPDERYISYFDFKTLTCLFCTLAVICALKDISFFTIIARRIVALTGDIRRAVITIVIITFVGSMLIANDMALLTFLPLGYFVLKSSGQQKYMIFTFIMQNIGANLGGMLTPFGNPQNLYLYNKFGIPTGEFMKIMAIPFVSAIALILICCFIFVKKEKITVQKDDEAHLPLWRTALYLALFAFSIAIVFW
;
A
#
# COMPACT_ATOMS: atom_id res chain seq x y z
N MET A 1 -16.12 5.81 40.50
CA MET A 1 -15.89 5.92 39.02
C MET A 1 -14.41 6.18 38.83
N VAL A 2 -13.61 5.11 38.65
CA VAL A 2 -12.16 5.22 38.48
C VAL A 2 -11.91 5.53 36.99
N THR A 3 -11.30 6.66 36.73
CA THR A 3 -11.09 7.17 35.36
C THR A 3 -10.10 6.32 34.59
N HIS A 4 -10.31 6.14 33.28
CA HIS A 4 -9.47 5.39 32.34
C HIS A 4 -7.97 5.79 32.34
N ALA A 5 -7.61 6.92 32.95
CA ALA A 5 -6.25 7.42 33.10
C ALA A 5 -5.45 6.69 34.19
N GLU A 6 -6.09 6.18 35.23
CA GLU A 6 -5.39 5.47 36.32
C GLU A 6 -5.01 4.03 35.98
N ARG A 7 -5.69 3.39 35.03
CA ARG A 7 -5.36 2.04 34.55
C ARG A 7 -4.04 1.96 33.76
N ARG A 8 -3.50 3.06 33.28
CA ARG A 8 -2.25 3.09 32.51
C ARG A 8 -0.97 3.12 33.35
N ARG A 9 -1.07 3.32 34.68
CA ARG A 9 0.13 3.54 35.54
C ARG A 9 0.78 2.29 36.12
N HIS A 10 0.17 1.11 36.04
CA HIS A 10 0.74 -0.11 36.62
C HIS A 10 0.69 -1.33 35.70
N SER A 11 1.00 -1.15 34.39
CA SER A 11 1.23 -2.33 33.56
C SER A 11 2.61 -2.89 33.87
N THR A 12 2.64 -4.06 34.44
CA THR A 12 3.87 -4.84 34.72
C THR A 12 4.67 -5.05 33.42
N ALA A 13 6.02 -5.16 33.50
CA ALA A 13 6.84 -5.43 32.33
C ALA A 13 6.35 -6.66 31.53
N ALA A 14 5.83 -7.67 32.22
CA ALA A 14 5.23 -8.85 31.62
C ALA A 14 3.97 -8.53 30.79
N GLU A 15 3.09 -7.65 31.26
CA GLU A 15 1.88 -7.24 30.51
C GLU A 15 2.24 -6.45 29.26
N LYS A 16 3.28 -5.63 29.29
CA LYS A 16 3.79 -4.91 28.11
C LYS A 16 4.36 -5.89 27.08
N ILE A 17 5.11 -6.89 27.51
CA ILE A 17 5.66 -7.93 26.63
C ILE A 17 4.52 -8.74 26.02
N ILE A 18 3.56 -9.20 26.81
CA ILE A 18 2.41 -9.96 26.34
C ILE A 18 1.57 -9.12 25.34
N SER A 19 1.37 -7.85 25.62
CA SER A 19 0.66 -6.92 24.73
C SER A 19 1.44 -6.73 23.42
N PHE A 20 2.76 -6.58 23.48
CA PHE A 20 3.61 -6.48 22.31
C PHE A 20 3.57 -7.76 21.46
N ILE A 21 3.66 -8.95 22.08
CA ILE A 21 3.54 -10.23 21.38
C ILE A 21 2.17 -10.37 20.71
N LYS A 22 1.08 -10.04 21.41
CA LYS A 22 -0.28 -10.09 20.86
C LYS A 22 -0.50 -9.11 19.71
N SER A 23 0.11 -7.95 19.74
CA SER A 23 0.02 -6.97 18.64
C SER A 23 0.90 -7.30 17.44
N ASN A 24 1.93 -8.16 17.63
CA ASN A 24 2.92 -8.51 16.61
C ASN A 24 3.08 -10.03 16.45
N VAL A 25 1.96 -10.76 16.41
CA VAL A 25 1.96 -12.25 16.37
C VAL A 25 2.80 -12.79 15.23
N VAL A 26 2.67 -12.20 14.03
CA VAL A 26 3.41 -12.63 12.83
C VAL A 26 4.91 -12.48 13.03
N LEU A 27 5.37 -11.34 13.59
CA LEU A 27 6.77 -11.09 13.91
C LEU A 27 7.31 -12.14 14.89
N PHE A 28 6.53 -12.46 15.93
CA PHE A 28 6.93 -13.41 16.94
C PHE A 28 7.01 -14.86 16.40
N VAL A 29 6.03 -15.27 15.58
CA VAL A 29 6.05 -16.58 14.91
C VAL A 29 7.22 -16.68 13.95
N ALA A 30 7.49 -15.63 13.15
CA ALA A 30 8.64 -15.59 12.25
C ALA A 30 9.98 -15.67 13.02
N PHE A 31 10.09 -14.97 14.15
CA PHE A 31 11.27 -15.03 15.02
C PHE A 31 11.48 -16.43 15.58
N LEU A 32 10.43 -17.09 16.10
CA LEU A 32 10.52 -18.46 16.58
C LEU A 32 10.93 -19.44 15.47
N ALA A 33 10.33 -19.30 14.29
CA ALA A 33 10.71 -20.13 13.15
C ALA A 33 12.18 -19.93 12.77
N ALA A 34 12.66 -18.68 12.77
CA ALA A 34 14.06 -18.37 12.49
C ALA A 34 15.01 -18.99 13.53
N VAL A 35 14.66 -18.95 14.82
CA VAL A 35 15.46 -19.57 15.88
C VAL A 35 15.49 -21.09 15.72
N ILE A 36 14.34 -21.73 15.45
CA ILE A 36 14.25 -23.17 15.26
C ILE A 36 15.09 -23.60 14.05
N THR A 37 14.98 -22.90 12.93
CA THR A 37 15.76 -23.20 11.72
C THR A 37 17.25 -22.98 11.94
N ALA A 38 17.66 -21.95 12.68
CA ALA A 38 19.07 -21.71 13.01
C ALA A 38 19.65 -22.80 13.96
N CYS A 39 18.81 -23.45 14.77
CA CYS A 39 19.23 -24.60 15.59
C CYS A 39 19.40 -25.89 14.74
N ILE A 40 18.65 -26.03 13.65
CA ILE A 40 18.70 -27.20 12.76
C ILE A 40 19.81 -27.03 11.72
N VAL A 41 19.91 -25.83 11.14
CA VAL A 41 20.95 -25.46 10.16
C VAL A 41 21.84 -24.41 10.82
N THR A 42 23.03 -24.81 11.27
CA THR A 42 23.96 -23.89 11.91
C THR A 42 24.37 -22.78 10.98
N PRO A 43 24.29 -21.50 11.41
CA PRO A 43 24.73 -20.37 10.61
C PRO A 43 26.20 -20.52 10.20
N ASP A 44 26.47 -20.44 8.89
CA ASP A 44 27.79 -20.46 8.31
C ASP A 44 28.21 -19.04 7.84
N GLU A 45 29.43 -18.89 7.30
CA GLU A 45 29.93 -17.60 6.80
C GLU A 45 29.07 -17.05 5.64
N ARG A 46 28.31 -17.93 4.95
CA ARG A 46 27.42 -17.57 3.85
C ARG A 46 26.10 -16.97 4.34
N TYR A 47 25.81 -17.04 5.65
CA TYR A 47 24.56 -16.57 6.22
C TYR A 47 24.31 -15.07 5.93
N ILE A 48 25.39 -14.27 5.95
CA ILE A 48 25.33 -12.83 5.60
C ILE A 48 24.98 -12.63 4.12
N SER A 49 25.43 -13.52 3.23
CA SER A 49 25.18 -13.41 1.79
C SER A 49 23.72 -13.72 1.40
N TYR A 50 22.93 -14.33 2.29
CA TYR A 50 21.49 -14.53 2.07
C TYR A 50 20.69 -13.25 2.21
N PHE A 51 21.24 -12.21 2.86
CA PHE A 51 20.60 -10.92 2.94
C PHE A 51 20.89 -10.11 1.67
N ASP A 52 19.86 -9.84 0.90
CA ASP A 52 19.95 -8.90 -0.22
C ASP A 52 19.89 -7.45 0.31
N PHE A 53 21.03 -6.94 0.75
CA PHE A 53 21.14 -5.59 1.30
C PHE A 53 20.75 -4.51 0.30
N LYS A 54 20.95 -4.73 -1.01
CA LYS A 54 20.51 -3.80 -2.05
C LYS A 54 18.99 -3.66 -2.03
N THR A 55 18.28 -4.77 -2.10
CA THR A 55 16.81 -4.79 -2.03
C THR A 55 16.29 -4.20 -0.74
N LEU A 56 16.86 -4.58 0.42
CA LEU A 56 16.43 -4.06 1.72
C LEU A 56 16.62 -2.54 1.84
N THR A 57 17.76 -2.02 1.39
CA THR A 57 18.04 -0.57 1.41
C THR A 57 17.10 0.18 0.48
N CYS A 58 16.89 -0.31 -0.74
CA CYS A 58 15.96 0.28 -1.69
C CYS A 58 14.52 0.33 -1.14
N LEU A 59 14.06 -0.78 -0.53
CA LEU A 59 12.75 -0.83 0.10
C LEU A 59 12.64 0.17 1.27
N PHE A 60 13.65 0.22 2.13
CA PHE A 60 13.65 1.16 3.26
C PHE A 60 13.57 2.62 2.79
N CYS A 61 14.43 3.02 1.85
CA CYS A 61 14.44 4.38 1.32
C CYS A 61 13.10 4.74 0.66
N THR A 62 12.58 3.85 -0.18
CA THR A 62 11.29 4.08 -0.86
C THR A 62 10.14 4.20 0.14
N LEU A 63 10.05 3.28 1.12
CA LEU A 63 9.01 3.31 2.14
C LEU A 63 9.10 4.57 3.03
N ALA A 64 10.32 5.00 3.40
CA ALA A 64 10.51 6.21 4.21
C ALA A 64 9.96 7.47 3.49
N VAL A 65 10.25 7.62 2.19
CA VAL A 65 9.74 8.74 1.39
C VAL A 65 8.22 8.65 1.22
N ILE A 66 7.68 7.45 1.00
CA ILE A 66 6.23 7.23 0.91
C ILE A 66 5.53 7.58 2.22
N CYS A 67 6.09 7.19 3.36
CA CYS A 67 5.57 7.61 4.67
C CYS A 67 5.55 9.13 4.82
N ALA A 68 6.61 9.83 4.41
CA ALA A 68 6.67 11.29 4.44
C ALA A 68 5.59 11.93 3.53
N LEU A 69 5.36 11.41 2.33
CA LEU A 69 4.27 11.85 1.44
C LEU A 69 2.89 11.58 2.05
N LYS A 70 2.73 10.44 2.72
CA LYS A 70 1.49 10.09 3.42
C LYS A 70 1.21 11.04 4.58
N ASP A 71 2.23 11.39 5.37
CA ASP A 71 2.11 12.30 6.52
C ASP A 71 1.59 13.69 6.13
N ILE A 72 1.95 14.19 4.94
CA ILE A 72 1.39 15.42 4.38
C ILE A 72 0.05 15.21 3.65
N SER A 73 -0.55 14.03 3.78
CA SER A 73 -1.82 13.65 3.13
C SER A 73 -1.82 13.79 1.60
N PHE A 74 -0.66 13.76 0.96
CA PHE A 74 -0.48 13.98 -0.48
C PHE A 74 -1.41 13.10 -1.33
N PHE A 75 -1.37 11.77 -1.13
CA PHE A 75 -2.17 10.82 -1.91
C PHE A 75 -3.67 10.99 -1.65
N THR A 76 -4.05 11.27 -0.40
CA THR A 76 -5.46 11.47 -0.03
C THR A 76 -6.03 12.74 -0.66
N ILE A 77 -5.28 13.84 -0.68
CA ILE A 77 -5.73 15.11 -1.26
C ILE A 77 -5.90 14.97 -2.78
N ILE A 78 -4.92 14.37 -3.46
CA ILE A 78 -5.03 14.13 -4.92
C ILE A 78 -6.21 13.23 -5.24
N ALA A 79 -6.35 12.12 -4.52
CA ALA A 79 -7.45 11.18 -4.77
C ALA A 79 -8.82 11.80 -4.51
N ARG A 80 -8.99 12.59 -3.44
CA ARG A 80 -10.24 13.33 -3.18
C ARG A 80 -10.58 14.30 -4.31
N ARG A 81 -9.61 15.05 -4.83
CA ARG A 81 -9.84 15.96 -5.98
C ARG A 81 -10.34 15.21 -7.21
N ILE A 82 -9.72 14.07 -7.51
CA ILE A 82 -10.13 13.24 -8.67
C ILE A 82 -11.56 12.70 -8.47
N VAL A 83 -11.87 12.16 -7.28
CA VAL A 83 -13.20 11.59 -6.97
C VAL A 83 -14.29 12.67 -6.96
N ALA A 84 -14.00 13.90 -6.50
CA ALA A 84 -14.97 15.00 -6.52
C ALA A 84 -15.43 15.39 -7.93
N LEU A 85 -14.71 15.00 -8.97
CA LEU A 85 -15.08 15.20 -10.37
C LEU A 85 -16.08 14.14 -10.88
N THR A 86 -16.35 13.08 -10.10
CA THR A 86 -17.28 12.01 -10.49
C THR A 86 -18.71 12.36 -10.11
N GLY A 87 -19.66 12.17 -11.03
CA GLY A 87 -21.07 12.50 -10.81
C GLY A 87 -21.97 11.32 -10.42
N ASP A 88 -21.43 10.09 -10.43
CA ASP A 88 -22.18 8.88 -10.10
C ASP A 88 -21.32 7.85 -9.33
N ILE A 89 -22.00 6.95 -8.58
CA ILE A 89 -21.32 5.97 -7.72
C ILE A 89 -20.46 4.99 -8.48
N ARG A 90 -20.89 4.55 -9.67
CA ARG A 90 -20.09 3.62 -10.49
C ARG A 90 -18.75 4.23 -10.87
N ARG A 91 -18.78 5.49 -11.36
CA ARG A 91 -17.55 6.21 -11.70
C ARG A 91 -16.69 6.45 -10.47
N ALA A 92 -17.30 6.80 -9.32
CA ALA A 92 -16.56 7.00 -8.09
C ALA A 92 -15.85 5.71 -7.64
N VAL A 93 -16.53 4.56 -7.65
CA VAL A 93 -15.93 3.26 -7.31
C VAL A 93 -14.81 2.90 -8.30
N ILE A 94 -15.05 3.02 -9.61
CA ILE A 94 -14.02 2.76 -10.62
C ILE A 94 -12.81 3.67 -10.39
N THR A 95 -13.03 4.96 -10.15
CA THR A 95 -11.95 5.93 -9.93
C THR A 95 -11.12 5.55 -8.71
N ILE A 96 -11.76 5.21 -7.59
CA ILE A 96 -11.07 4.80 -6.36
C ILE A 96 -10.25 3.52 -6.58
N VAL A 97 -10.83 2.53 -7.25
CA VAL A 97 -10.16 1.26 -7.54
C VAL A 97 -8.97 1.48 -8.50
N ILE A 98 -9.14 2.29 -9.54
CA ILE A 98 -8.06 2.61 -10.48
C ILE A 98 -6.95 3.43 -9.81
N ILE A 99 -7.29 4.40 -8.94
CA ILE A 99 -6.28 5.15 -8.17
C ILE A 99 -5.49 4.19 -7.27
N THR A 100 -6.17 3.23 -6.63
CA THR A 100 -5.50 2.21 -5.81
C THR A 100 -4.60 1.32 -6.67
N PHE A 101 -5.08 0.89 -7.83
CA PHE A 101 -4.35 0.07 -8.79
C PHE A 101 -3.10 0.77 -9.32
N VAL A 102 -3.24 2.01 -9.81
CA VAL A 102 -2.11 2.81 -10.31
C VAL A 102 -1.20 3.25 -9.16
N GLY A 103 -1.78 3.62 -8.02
CA GLY A 103 -1.02 3.98 -6.83
C GLY A 103 -0.09 2.88 -6.36
N SER A 104 -0.53 1.62 -6.42
CA SER A 104 0.29 0.47 -6.00
C SER A 104 1.50 0.21 -6.90
N MET A 105 1.50 0.72 -8.13
CA MET A 105 2.70 0.68 -8.99
C MET A 105 3.82 1.57 -8.46
N LEU A 106 3.46 2.63 -7.71
CA LEU A 106 4.38 3.67 -7.25
C LEU A 106 4.75 3.51 -5.78
N ILE A 107 3.81 3.06 -4.93
CA ILE A 107 3.94 3.14 -3.47
C ILE A 107 3.86 1.80 -2.75
N ALA A 108 4.08 0.71 -3.41
CA ALA A 108 3.85 -0.65 -2.92
C ALA A 108 2.38 -0.93 -2.53
N ASN A 109 1.96 -2.19 -2.66
CA ASN A 109 0.57 -2.61 -2.48
C ASN A 109 0.00 -2.30 -1.08
N ASP A 110 0.74 -2.60 -0.02
CA ASP A 110 0.28 -2.41 1.36
C ASP A 110 0.07 -0.93 1.69
N MET A 111 0.98 -0.06 1.23
CA MET A 111 0.88 1.39 1.42
C MET A 111 -0.24 1.99 0.56
N ALA A 112 -0.47 1.47 -0.63
CA ALA A 112 -1.61 1.86 -1.45
C ALA A 112 -2.93 1.55 -0.73
N LEU A 113 -3.07 0.37 -0.13
CA LEU A 113 -4.25 0.01 0.65
C LEU A 113 -4.42 0.91 1.87
N LEU A 114 -3.38 1.10 2.67
CA LEU A 114 -3.45 1.99 3.85
C LEU A 114 -3.84 3.42 3.49
N THR A 115 -3.49 3.88 2.29
CA THR A 115 -3.79 5.24 1.83
C THR A 115 -5.18 5.36 1.22
N PHE A 116 -5.59 4.40 0.38
CA PHE A 116 -6.79 4.54 -0.45
C PHE A 116 -8.03 3.80 0.07
N LEU A 117 -7.90 2.81 0.98
CA LEU A 117 -9.07 2.20 1.64
C LEU A 117 -9.87 3.22 2.47
N PRO A 118 -9.23 4.09 3.29
CA PRO A 118 -9.96 5.14 4.00
C PRO A 118 -10.68 6.11 3.07
N LEU A 119 -10.11 6.39 1.89
CA LEU A 119 -10.78 7.21 0.88
C LEU A 119 -12.04 6.53 0.35
N GLY A 120 -11.97 5.24 0.02
CA GLY A 120 -13.13 4.44 -0.37
C GLY A 120 -14.24 4.46 0.68
N TYR A 121 -13.86 4.25 1.95
CA TYR A 121 -14.78 4.35 3.08
C TYR A 121 -15.46 5.72 3.15
N PHE A 122 -14.68 6.80 3.11
CA PHE A 122 -15.19 8.16 3.18
C PHE A 122 -16.19 8.47 2.07
N VAL A 123 -15.83 8.18 0.81
CA VAL A 123 -16.68 8.46 -0.34
C VAL A 123 -17.99 7.68 -0.27
N LEU A 124 -17.94 6.39 0.05
CA LEU A 124 -19.15 5.55 0.11
C LEU A 124 -20.04 5.89 1.31
N LYS A 125 -19.44 6.28 2.44
CA LYS A 125 -20.19 6.69 3.63
C LYS A 125 -20.86 8.06 3.42
N SER A 126 -20.14 9.05 2.92
CA SER A 126 -20.66 10.40 2.70
C SER A 126 -21.71 10.47 1.60
N SER A 127 -21.66 9.56 0.62
CA SER A 127 -22.66 9.44 -0.45
C SER A 127 -23.85 8.54 -0.09
N GLY A 128 -23.91 7.95 1.11
CA GLY A 128 -24.97 7.02 1.50
C GLY A 128 -24.95 5.68 0.78
N GLN A 129 -23.86 5.35 0.07
CA GLN A 129 -23.74 4.16 -0.78
C GLN A 129 -22.95 3.02 -0.11
N GLN A 130 -23.16 2.82 1.18
CA GLN A 130 -22.46 1.81 1.99
C GLN A 130 -22.67 0.38 1.48
N LYS A 131 -23.74 0.11 0.72
CA LYS A 131 -24.01 -1.20 0.10
C LYS A 131 -22.88 -1.68 -0.81
N TYR A 132 -22.09 -0.77 -1.39
CA TYR A 132 -20.94 -1.11 -2.24
C TYR A 132 -19.61 -1.18 -1.50
N MET A 133 -19.59 -0.97 -0.17
CA MET A 133 -18.35 -0.87 0.60
C MET A 133 -17.51 -2.15 0.54
N ILE A 134 -18.11 -3.30 0.82
CA ILE A 134 -17.41 -4.59 0.79
C ILE A 134 -16.85 -4.87 -0.61
N PHE A 135 -17.67 -4.69 -1.65
CA PHE A 135 -17.24 -4.87 -3.03
C PHE A 135 -16.07 -3.95 -3.39
N THR A 136 -16.17 -2.67 -3.05
CA THR A 136 -15.11 -1.68 -3.36
C THR A 136 -13.81 -2.04 -2.64
N PHE A 137 -13.86 -2.45 -1.38
CA PHE A 137 -12.67 -2.85 -0.63
C PHE A 137 -12.00 -4.10 -1.19
N ILE A 138 -12.81 -5.08 -1.62
CA ILE A 138 -12.28 -6.27 -2.30
C ILE A 138 -11.59 -5.86 -3.62
N MET A 139 -12.23 -5.01 -4.42
CA MET A 139 -11.64 -4.53 -5.68
C MET A 139 -10.39 -3.68 -5.47
N GLN A 140 -10.35 -2.84 -4.43
CA GLN A 140 -9.14 -2.09 -4.05
C GLN A 140 -8.01 -3.04 -3.63
N ASN A 141 -8.31 -4.08 -2.84
CA ASN A 141 -7.31 -5.07 -2.42
C ASN A 141 -6.74 -5.82 -3.64
N ILE A 142 -7.61 -6.34 -4.50
CA ILE A 142 -7.20 -6.99 -5.76
C ILE A 142 -6.41 -6.00 -6.63
N GLY A 143 -6.91 -4.77 -6.75
CA GLY A 143 -6.28 -3.72 -7.53
C GLY A 143 -4.88 -3.36 -7.02
N ALA A 144 -4.70 -3.23 -5.71
CA ALA A 144 -3.40 -2.95 -5.12
C ALA A 144 -2.37 -4.06 -5.40
N ASN A 145 -2.79 -5.31 -5.23
CA ASN A 145 -1.90 -6.46 -5.46
C ASN A 145 -1.54 -6.64 -6.94
N LEU A 146 -2.53 -6.52 -7.83
CA LEU A 146 -2.32 -6.71 -9.26
C LEU A 146 -1.72 -5.48 -9.96
N GLY A 147 -1.96 -4.27 -9.45
CA GLY A 147 -1.36 -3.04 -9.97
C GLY A 147 0.16 -3.01 -9.79
N GLY A 148 0.63 -3.39 -8.60
CA GLY A 148 2.06 -3.41 -8.29
C GLY A 148 2.89 -4.40 -9.10
N MET A 149 2.26 -5.31 -9.87
CA MET A 149 3.01 -6.34 -10.60
C MET A 149 3.80 -5.81 -11.80
N LEU A 150 3.41 -4.68 -12.39
CA LEU A 150 4.03 -4.20 -13.63
C LEU A 150 5.47 -3.70 -13.42
N THR A 151 5.76 -3.13 -12.25
CA THR A 151 7.05 -2.54 -11.96
C THR A 151 7.87 -3.41 -11.01
N PRO A 152 9.21 -3.46 -11.15
CA PRO A 152 10.06 -4.22 -10.23
C PRO A 152 9.92 -3.79 -8.76
N PHE A 153 9.64 -2.50 -8.52
CA PHE A 153 9.52 -1.91 -7.18
C PHE A 153 8.08 -1.84 -6.64
N GLY A 154 7.08 -2.24 -7.42
CA GLY A 154 5.68 -2.19 -7.01
C GLY A 154 5.33 -3.15 -5.86
N ASN A 155 6.12 -4.20 -5.68
CA ASN A 155 6.08 -5.06 -4.50
C ASN A 155 7.44 -5.71 -4.21
N PRO A 156 7.70 -6.13 -2.94
CA PRO A 156 8.98 -6.72 -2.55
C PRO A 156 9.35 -7.99 -3.33
N GLN A 157 8.34 -8.80 -3.69
CA GLN A 157 8.55 -10.05 -4.41
C GLN A 157 9.10 -9.80 -5.82
N ASN A 158 8.56 -8.80 -6.51
CA ASN A 158 9.03 -8.40 -7.83
C ASN A 158 10.47 -7.88 -7.77
N LEU A 159 10.77 -7.03 -6.77
CA LEU A 159 12.10 -6.49 -6.60
C LEU A 159 13.14 -7.58 -6.32
N TYR A 160 12.78 -8.57 -5.50
CA TYR A 160 13.63 -9.72 -5.24
C TYR A 160 13.90 -10.52 -6.52
N LEU A 161 12.85 -10.88 -7.29
CA LEU A 161 13.01 -11.64 -8.53
C LEU A 161 13.82 -10.86 -9.57
N TYR A 162 13.54 -9.58 -9.71
CA TYR A 162 14.25 -8.68 -10.61
C TYR A 162 15.76 -8.66 -10.32
N ASN A 163 16.14 -8.48 -9.05
CA ASN A 163 17.55 -8.48 -8.64
C ASN A 163 18.18 -9.86 -8.71
N LYS A 164 17.48 -10.90 -8.23
CA LYS A 164 17.98 -12.28 -8.16
C LYS A 164 18.35 -12.85 -9.52
N PHE A 165 17.52 -12.58 -10.52
CA PHE A 165 17.71 -13.11 -11.88
C PHE A 165 18.34 -12.10 -12.84
N GLY A 166 18.62 -10.87 -12.40
CA GLY A 166 19.22 -9.83 -13.24
C GLY A 166 18.40 -9.51 -14.49
N ILE A 167 17.06 -9.55 -14.37
CA ILE A 167 16.16 -9.37 -15.51
C ILE A 167 16.23 -7.92 -15.99
N PRO A 168 16.46 -7.63 -17.27
CA PRO A 168 16.39 -6.27 -17.79
C PRO A 168 15.00 -5.67 -17.58
N THR A 169 14.93 -4.40 -17.14
CA THR A 169 13.64 -3.71 -16.80
C THR A 169 12.61 -3.82 -17.92
N GLY A 170 13.04 -3.60 -19.19
CA GLY A 170 12.14 -3.66 -20.33
C GLY A 170 11.58 -5.07 -20.59
N GLU A 171 12.35 -6.10 -20.31
CA GLU A 171 11.92 -7.50 -20.42
C GLU A 171 10.94 -7.85 -19.30
N PHE A 172 11.26 -7.48 -18.06
CA PHE A 172 10.36 -7.65 -16.92
C PHE A 172 8.99 -7.03 -17.18
N MET A 173 8.96 -5.75 -17.63
CA MET A 173 7.71 -5.06 -17.93
C MET A 173 6.94 -5.69 -19.09
N LYS A 174 7.61 -6.20 -20.13
CA LYS A 174 6.96 -6.92 -21.24
C LYS A 174 6.29 -8.20 -20.77
N ILE A 175 6.97 -8.99 -19.92
CA ILE A 175 6.42 -10.23 -19.36
C ILE A 175 5.18 -9.91 -18.52
N MET A 176 5.24 -8.87 -17.69
CA MET A 176 4.16 -8.49 -16.79
C MET A 176 3.02 -7.69 -17.45
N ALA A 177 3.22 -7.18 -18.68
CA ALA A 177 2.23 -6.37 -19.37
C ALA A 177 0.93 -7.14 -19.66
N ILE A 178 1.01 -8.40 -20.09
CA ILE A 178 -0.17 -9.21 -20.43
C ILE A 178 -1.06 -9.45 -19.19
N PRO A 179 -0.54 -10.03 -18.07
CA PRO A 179 -1.35 -10.20 -16.87
C PRO A 179 -1.84 -8.87 -16.28
N PHE A 180 -1.04 -7.80 -16.39
CA PHE A 180 -1.43 -6.46 -15.94
C PHE A 180 -2.65 -5.92 -16.71
N VAL A 181 -2.63 -5.96 -18.05
CA VAL A 181 -3.76 -5.51 -18.88
C VAL A 181 -5.00 -6.39 -18.65
N SER A 182 -4.80 -7.69 -18.51
CA SER A 182 -5.90 -8.61 -18.19
C SER A 182 -6.52 -8.30 -16.83
N ALA A 183 -5.71 -8.00 -15.82
CA ALA A 183 -6.17 -7.66 -14.48
C ALA A 183 -7.01 -6.37 -14.48
N ILE A 184 -6.55 -5.29 -15.12
CA ILE A 184 -7.31 -4.04 -15.18
C ILE A 184 -8.62 -4.23 -15.94
N ALA A 185 -8.61 -4.99 -17.03
CA ALA A 185 -9.83 -5.28 -17.80
C ALA A 185 -10.86 -6.02 -16.95
N LEU A 186 -10.45 -7.09 -16.25
CA LEU A 186 -11.32 -7.87 -15.37
C LEU A 186 -11.88 -7.02 -14.20
N ILE A 187 -11.04 -6.21 -13.57
CA ILE A 187 -11.46 -5.30 -12.49
C ILE A 187 -12.52 -4.32 -13.01
N LEU A 188 -12.31 -3.72 -14.17
CA LEU A 188 -13.28 -2.81 -14.77
C LEU A 188 -14.60 -3.53 -15.09
N ILE A 189 -14.54 -4.71 -15.71
CA ILE A 189 -15.72 -5.53 -16.00
C ILE A 189 -16.51 -5.82 -14.71
N CYS A 190 -15.84 -6.24 -13.63
CA CYS A 190 -16.49 -6.46 -12.35
C CYS A 190 -17.15 -5.19 -11.82
N CYS A 191 -16.47 -4.03 -11.88
CA CYS A 191 -17.04 -2.77 -11.45
C CYS A 191 -18.29 -2.37 -12.29
N PHE A 192 -18.27 -2.61 -13.59
CA PHE A 192 -19.43 -2.34 -14.46
C PHE A 192 -20.61 -3.24 -14.17
N ILE A 193 -20.38 -4.53 -13.86
CA ILE A 193 -21.43 -5.51 -13.58
C ILE A 193 -22.06 -5.27 -12.20
N PHE A 194 -21.23 -5.13 -11.17
CA PHE A 194 -21.71 -5.14 -9.78
C PHE A 194 -22.11 -3.77 -9.24
N VAL A 195 -21.66 -2.66 -9.82
CA VAL A 195 -21.99 -1.31 -9.35
C VAL A 195 -22.98 -0.64 -10.31
N LYS A 196 -24.17 -0.31 -9.80
CA LYS A 196 -25.20 0.40 -10.59
C LYS A 196 -24.84 1.89 -10.77
N LYS A 197 -25.31 2.50 -11.85
CA LYS A 197 -25.13 3.92 -12.09
C LYS A 197 -26.21 4.70 -11.32
N GLU A 198 -25.83 5.27 -10.18
CA GLU A 198 -26.70 6.09 -9.33
C GLU A 198 -26.01 7.44 -9.11
N LYS A 199 -26.75 8.55 -9.20
CA LYS A 199 -26.20 9.90 -8.95
C LYS A 199 -25.80 10.06 -7.49
N ILE A 200 -24.65 10.67 -7.24
CA ILE A 200 -24.15 11.01 -5.91
C ILE A 200 -23.71 12.46 -5.85
N THR A 201 -23.92 13.08 -4.69
CA THR A 201 -23.30 14.35 -4.32
C THR A 201 -22.27 14.06 -3.23
N VAL A 202 -21.00 14.20 -3.57
CA VAL A 202 -19.92 14.12 -2.56
C VAL A 202 -19.76 15.50 -1.94
N GLN A 203 -19.93 15.61 -0.61
CA GLN A 203 -19.63 16.85 0.10
C GLN A 203 -18.15 17.21 -0.13
N LYS A 204 -17.93 18.44 -0.59
CA LYS A 204 -16.58 19.03 -0.63
C LYS A 204 -16.20 19.31 0.83
N ASP A 205 -15.37 18.46 1.41
CA ASP A 205 -14.69 18.80 2.64
C ASP A 205 -13.66 19.92 2.40
N ASP A 206 -13.42 20.71 3.44
CA ASP A 206 -12.50 21.84 3.43
C ASP A 206 -11.18 21.51 2.70
N GLU A 207 -10.74 22.45 1.87
CA GLU A 207 -9.53 22.32 1.04
C GLU A 207 -8.30 22.16 1.92
N ALA A 208 -7.90 20.91 2.15
CA ALA A 208 -6.58 20.63 2.71
C ALA A 208 -5.53 21.07 1.69
N HIS A 209 -4.79 22.11 2.01
CA HIS A 209 -3.70 22.63 1.17
C HIS A 209 -2.45 21.75 1.29
N LEU A 210 -1.87 21.36 0.15
CA LEU A 210 -0.57 20.70 0.13
C LEU A 210 0.54 21.71 0.45
N PRO A 211 1.43 21.40 1.41
CA PRO A 211 2.60 22.22 1.66
C PRO A 211 3.59 22.09 0.48
N LEU A 212 3.56 23.03 -0.47
CA LEU A 212 4.26 22.95 -1.75
C LEU A 212 5.75 22.60 -1.61
N TRP A 213 6.47 23.25 -0.67
CA TRP A 213 7.88 22.97 -0.44
C TRP A 213 8.14 21.52 -0.03
N ARG A 214 7.41 21.01 0.98
CA ARG A 214 7.55 19.62 1.45
C ARG A 214 7.16 18.63 0.37
N THR A 215 6.11 18.93 -0.37
CA THR A 215 5.64 18.09 -1.48
C THR A 215 6.71 18.00 -2.57
N ALA A 216 7.29 19.11 -2.99
CA ALA A 216 8.36 19.14 -4.00
C ALA A 216 9.60 18.36 -3.53
N LEU A 217 10.03 18.57 -2.29
CA LEU A 217 11.15 17.85 -1.70
C LEU A 217 10.93 16.34 -1.66
N TYR A 218 9.76 15.91 -1.17
CA TYR A 218 9.46 14.47 -1.06
C TYR A 218 9.28 13.81 -2.42
N LEU A 219 8.70 14.50 -3.40
CA LEU A 219 8.63 13.99 -4.77
C LEU A 219 10.02 13.88 -5.43
N ALA A 220 10.92 14.83 -5.18
CA ALA A 220 12.30 14.74 -5.64
C ALA A 220 13.05 13.56 -5.00
N LEU A 221 12.90 13.35 -3.68
CA LEU A 221 13.46 12.21 -2.98
C LEU A 221 12.86 10.88 -3.46
N PHE A 222 11.57 10.86 -3.79
CA PHE A 222 10.90 9.69 -4.36
C PHE A 222 11.47 9.33 -5.74
N ALA A 223 11.58 10.32 -6.63
CA ALA A 223 12.19 10.13 -7.94
C ALA A 223 13.64 9.65 -7.84
N PHE A 224 14.42 10.20 -6.90
CA PHE A 224 15.77 9.77 -6.63
C PHE A 224 15.85 8.31 -6.12
N SER A 225 14.98 7.93 -5.17
CA SER A 225 14.90 6.56 -4.67
C SER A 225 14.57 5.55 -5.77
N ILE A 226 13.65 5.90 -6.68
CA ILE A 226 13.33 5.07 -7.84
C ILE A 226 14.53 4.99 -8.80
N ALA A 227 15.21 6.10 -9.07
CA ALA A 227 16.37 6.11 -9.96
C ALA A 227 17.49 5.16 -9.48
N ILE A 228 17.71 5.10 -8.15
CA ILE A 228 18.70 4.17 -7.55
C ILE A 228 18.32 2.69 -7.78
N VAL A 229 17.03 2.35 -7.80
CA VAL A 229 16.59 0.97 -8.06
C VAL A 229 17.02 0.50 -9.46
N PHE A 230 17.03 1.42 -10.44
CA PHE A 230 17.38 1.13 -11.83
C PHE A 230 18.88 1.20 -12.14
N TRP A 231 19.68 1.71 -11.21
CA TRP A 231 21.14 1.75 -11.32
C TRP A 231 21.74 0.49 -10.68
#